data_b51322c1186bdc0684a22e27bcc48cc4
#
_entry.id   b51322c1186bdc0684a22e27bcc48cc4
#
_cell.length_a   1.000
_cell.length_b   1.000
_cell.length_c   1.000
_cell.angle_alpha   90.00
_cell.angle_beta   90.00
_cell.angle_gamma   90.00
#
_symmetry.space_group_name_H-M   'P 1'
#
loop_
_entity.id
_entity.type
_entity.pdbx_description
1 polymer ?
#
loop_
_entity_poly.entity_id
_entity_poly.type
_entity_poly.pdbx_seq_one_letter_code
_entity_poly.pdbx_strand_id
1 'polypeptide(L)'
;MNTYDNTLTINNIELNIKNKGFLLLDILFKEKGWTLSKNELNHIEYKRPDFGDLDYFQIKIDKYKVNVSVPIKHTPYQYKTSFDNYYNAIEYVEKRFKDFIS
;
A
#
# COMPACT_ATOMS: atom_id res chain seq x y z
N MET A 1 7.58 -1.25 -23.27
CA MET A 1 6.94 -1.18 -23.29
C MET A 1 6.36 -1.24 -23.15
N ASN A 2 6.75 -1.27 -22.54
CA ASN A 2 5.95 -1.22 -22.24
C ASN A 2 5.43 -1.35 -22.00
N THR A 3 5.79 -1.23 -21.50
CA THR A 3 5.20 -1.21 -21.19
C THR A 3 4.88 -1.31 -20.53
N TYR A 4 5.16 -1.05 -19.95
CA TYR A 4 4.72 -1.00 -19.41
C TYR A 4 4.34 -0.58 -18.96
N ASP A 5 4.45 -0.18 -18.55
CA ASP A 5 3.94 0.34 -18.16
C ASP A 5 3.14 0.45 -17.95
N ASN A 6 2.91 0.66 -17.83
CA ASN A 6 2.09 0.83 -17.76
C ASN A 6 1.30 0.42 -17.82
N THR A 7 1.24 0.28 -17.71
CA THR A 7 0.58 0.01 -17.75
C THR A 7 -0.30 -0.28 -17.62
N LEU A 8 -0.56 -0.26 -17.49
CA LEU A 8 -1.22 -0.38 -17.15
C LEU A 8 -2.03 -0.64 -16.86
N THR A 9 -2.50 -0.22 -17.24
CA THR A 9 -3.16 -0.50 -16.77
C THR A 9 -4.22 -0.69 -16.11
N ILE A 10 -5.35 -0.48 -16.70
CA ILE A 10 -6.46 -0.96 -16.18
C ILE A 10 -6.22 -1.91 -15.20
N ASN A 11 -5.47 -2.67 -15.43
CA ASN A 11 -5.01 -3.61 -14.49
C ASN A 11 -3.79 -3.07 -13.79
N ASN A 12 -3.75 -1.78 -13.59
CA ASN A 12 -2.63 -1.15 -12.93
C ASN A 12 -2.34 -1.71 -11.57
N ILE A 13 -3.37 -2.00 -10.80
CA ILE A 13 -3.14 -2.57 -9.47
C ILE A 13 -2.55 -3.96 -9.59
N GLU A 14 -3.05 -4.72 -10.53
CA GLU A 14 -2.52 -6.03 -10.80
C GLU A 14 -1.07 -5.94 -11.26
N LEU A 15 -0.76 -4.99 -12.12
CA LEU A 15 0.60 -4.76 -12.56
C LEU A 15 1.49 -4.34 -11.42
N ASN A 16 0.96 -3.49 -10.53
CA ASN A 16 1.71 -3.05 -9.38
C ASN A 16 1.99 -4.19 -8.41
N ILE A 17 1.02 -5.07 -8.22
CA ILE A 17 1.22 -6.24 -7.38
C ILE A 17 2.27 -7.16 -7.99
N LYS A 18 2.28 -7.26 -9.31
CA LYS A 18 3.29 -8.04 -10.01
C LYS A 18 4.65 -7.36 -10.02
N ASN A 19 4.67 -6.05 -9.83
CA ASN A 19 5.92 -5.33 -9.68
C ASN A 19 6.61 -5.87 -8.45
N LYS A 20 7.92 -6.06 -8.53
CA LYS A 20 8.68 -6.70 -7.47
C LYS A 20 8.43 -6.08 -6.10
N GLY A 21 8.42 -4.76 -6.03
CA GLY A 21 8.21 -4.07 -4.75
C GLY A 21 6.84 -4.31 -4.16
N PHE A 22 5.80 -4.22 -4.99
CA PHE A 22 4.44 -4.45 -4.53
C PHE A 22 4.21 -5.91 -4.18
N LEU A 23 4.81 -6.83 -4.92
CA LEU A 23 4.65 -8.25 -4.62
C LEU A 23 5.22 -8.58 -3.24
N LEU A 24 6.41 -8.07 -2.94
CA LEU A 24 7.02 -8.32 -1.64
C LEU A 24 6.20 -7.70 -0.51
N LEU A 25 5.67 -6.51 -0.74
CA LEU A 25 4.83 -5.84 0.25
C LEU A 25 3.54 -6.64 0.50
N ASP A 26 2.92 -7.13 -0.57
CA ASP A 26 1.71 -7.94 -0.47
C ASP A 26 1.96 -9.21 0.33
N ILE A 27 3.07 -9.88 0.06
CA ILE A 27 3.45 -11.08 0.81
C ILE A 27 3.64 -10.75 2.28
N LEU A 28 4.32 -9.66 2.57
CA LEU A 28 4.59 -9.26 3.94
C LEU A 28 3.30 -9.02 4.73
N PHE A 29 2.36 -8.27 4.15
CA PHE A 29 1.08 -8.03 4.82
C PHE A 29 0.31 -9.33 5.05
N LYS A 30 0.24 -10.17 4.02
CA LYS A 30 -0.53 -11.42 4.11
C LYS A 30 0.07 -12.41 5.10
N GLU A 31 1.39 -12.45 5.20
CA GLU A 31 2.06 -13.29 6.18
C GLU A 31 1.69 -12.91 7.61
N LYS A 32 1.37 -11.66 7.83
CA LYS A 32 0.99 -11.17 9.16
C LYS A 32 -0.51 -11.18 9.38
N GLY A 33 -1.26 -11.76 8.46
CA GLY A 33 -2.71 -11.90 8.61
C GLY A 33 -3.52 -10.69 8.18
N TRP A 34 -2.88 -9.71 7.53
CA TRP A 34 -3.59 -8.54 7.02
C TRP A 34 -4.25 -8.87 5.69
N THR A 35 -5.35 -8.22 5.42
CA THR A 35 -6.18 -8.48 4.25
C THR A 35 -6.11 -7.33 3.26
N LEU A 36 -5.97 -7.64 1.99
CA LEU A 36 -6.07 -6.64 0.93
C LEU A 36 -7.54 -6.25 0.82
N SER A 37 -7.93 -5.18 1.50
CA SER A 37 -9.32 -4.77 1.60
C SER A 37 -9.80 -3.93 0.41
N LYS A 38 -8.89 -3.25 -0.26
CA LYS A 38 -9.19 -2.54 -1.49
C LYS A 38 -8.11 -2.83 -2.52
N ASN A 39 -8.55 -3.19 -3.71
CA ASN A 39 -7.66 -3.48 -4.82
C ASN A 39 -8.25 -2.84 -6.06
N GLU A 40 -8.26 -1.51 -6.06
CA GLU A 40 -8.79 -0.71 -7.14
C GLU A 40 -7.67 -0.12 -7.98
N LEU A 41 -8.00 0.38 -9.14
CA LEU A 41 -7.01 0.86 -10.09
C LEU A 41 -5.94 1.76 -9.48
N ASN A 42 -6.33 2.71 -8.67
CA ASN A 42 -5.40 3.66 -8.08
C ASN A 42 -5.46 3.67 -6.56
N HIS A 43 -5.92 2.55 -5.97
CA HIS A 43 -6.13 2.54 -4.53
C HIS A 43 -5.93 1.12 -3.99
N ILE A 44 -4.91 0.94 -3.17
CA ILE A 44 -4.62 -0.33 -2.51
C ILE A 44 -4.72 -0.09 -1.01
N GLU A 45 -5.41 -0.97 -0.31
CA GLU A 45 -5.54 -0.84 1.13
C GLU A 45 -5.42 -2.21 1.79
N TYR A 46 -4.62 -2.28 2.84
CA TYR A 46 -4.50 -3.48 3.67
C TYR A 46 -5.08 -3.17 5.04
N LYS A 47 -5.94 -4.06 5.52
CA LYS A 47 -6.60 -3.91 6.80
C LYS A 47 -6.25 -5.04 7.74
N ARG A 48 -6.24 -4.71 9.03
CA ARG A 48 -6.06 -5.67 10.10
C ARG A 48 -7.44 -6.20 10.48
N PRO A 49 -7.75 -7.46 10.17
CA PRO A 49 -9.12 -7.95 10.27
C PRO A 49 -9.73 -7.96 11.67
N ASP A 50 -8.90 -8.07 12.69
CA ASP A 50 -9.39 -8.24 14.06
C ASP A 50 -9.59 -6.94 14.84
N PHE A 51 -9.28 -5.81 14.24
CA PHE A 51 -9.25 -4.54 14.96
C PHE A 51 -10.09 -3.43 14.33
N GLY A 52 -11.05 -3.81 13.53
CA GLY A 52 -11.98 -2.85 12.95
C GLY A 52 -11.35 -2.01 11.84
N ASP A 53 -11.82 -0.78 11.72
CA ASP A 53 -11.51 0.05 10.55
C ASP A 53 -10.35 1.02 10.74
N LEU A 54 -9.77 1.06 11.92
CA LEU A 54 -8.76 2.07 12.22
C LEU A 54 -7.34 1.69 11.85
N ASP A 55 -7.05 0.39 11.82
CA ASP A 55 -5.71 -0.08 11.49
C ASP A 55 -5.67 -0.49 10.02
N TYR A 56 -5.28 0.45 9.17
CA TYR A 56 -5.11 0.17 7.75
C TYR A 56 -3.93 0.94 7.18
N PHE A 57 -3.33 0.36 6.14
CA PHE A 57 -2.29 1.00 5.35
C PHE A 57 -2.86 1.22 3.96
N GLN A 58 -2.77 2.43 3.46
CA GLN A 58 -3.38 2.80 2.20
C GLN A 58 -2.37 3.45 1.27
N ILE A 59 -2.37 3.02 0.02
CA ILE A 59 -1.59 3.67 -1.03
C ILE A 59 -2.57 4.11 -2.10
N LYS A 60 -2.62 5.40 -2.34
CA LYS A 60 -3.55 5.99 -3.29
C LYS A 60 -2.78 6.77 -4.33
N ILE A 61 -2.94 6.39 -5.58
CA ILE A 61 -2.17 6.97 -6.67
C ILE A 61 -2.99 8.08 -7.30
N ASP A 62 -2.46 9.28 -7.19
CA ASP A 62 -3.02 10.44 -7.85
C ASP A 62 -2.19 10.72 -9.10
N LYS A 63 -2.64 11.67 -9.87
CA LYS A 63 -2.04 11.99 -11.16
C LYS A 63 -0.53 12.24 -11.09
N TYR A 64 -0.09 12.91 -10.06
CA TYR A 64 1.31 13.31 -9.93
C TYR A 64 1.99 12.78 -8.67
N LYS A 65 1.27 12.13 -7.82
CA LYS A 65 1.79 11.71 -6.53
C LYS A 65 1.24 10.38 -6.08
N VAL A 66 2.00 9.74 -5.21
CA VAL A 66 1.55 8.54 -4.52
C VAL A 66 1.30 8.93 -3.07
N ASN A 67 0.03 8.95 -2.68
CA ASN A 67 -0.38 9.34 -1.35
C ASN A 67 -0.47 8.10 -0.45
N VAL A 68 0.13 8.19 0.72
CA VAL A 68 0.18 7.07 1.64
C VAL A 68 -0.46 7.47 2.96
N SER A 69 -1.27 6.57 3.52
CA SER A 69 -1.84 6.75 4.85
C SER A 69 -1.45 5.54 5.69
N VAL A 70 -0.86 5.77 6.85
CA VAL A 70 -0.44 4.69 7.73
C VAL A 70 -1.00 4.91 9.13
N PRO A 71 -1.32 3.84 9.87
CA PRO A 71 -1.88 4.01 11.21
C PRO A 71 -0.82 4.45 12.20
N ILE A 72 -1.22 5.28 13.15
CA ILE A 72 -0.36 5.68 14.26
C ILE A 72 -0.66 4.73 15.40
N LYS A 73 0.33 3.99 15.83
CA LYS A 73 0.18 2.94 16.84
C LYS A 73 -0.47 3.47 18.11
N HIS A 74 -1.45 2.73 18.61
CA HIS A 74 -2.18 3.05 19.83
C HIS A 74 -3.05 4.30 19.75
N THR A 75 -3.39 4.75 18.56
CA THR A 75 -4.28 5.89 18.37
C THR A 75 -5.29 5.58 17.27
N PRO A 76 -6.40 6.34 17.19
CA PRO A 76 -7.34 6.18 16.08
C PRO A 76 -6.98 7.05 14.88
N TYR A 77 -5.75 7.53 14.83
CA TYR A 77 -5.34 8.47 13.78
C TYR A 77 -4.45 7.83 12.73
N GLN A 78 -4.43 8.47 11.57
CA GLN A 78 -3.59 8.09 10.45
C GLN A 78 -2.59 9.18 10.18
N TYR A 79 -1.38 8.80 9.81
CA TYR A 79 -0.39 9.75 9.33
C TYR A 79 -0.38 9.68 7.80
N LYS A 80 -0.50 10.85 7.16
CA LYS A 80 -0.57 10.92 5.70
C LYS A 80 0.63 11.64 5.14
N THR A 81 1.17 11.11 4.06
CA THR A 81 2.31 11.70 3.38
C THR A 81 2.25 11.37 1.90
N SER A 82 3.08 12.01 1.10
CA SER A 82 3.07 11.84 -0.36
C SER A 82 4.47 11.62 -0.87
N PHE A 83 4.56 10.88 -1.98
CA PHE A 83 5.82 10.58 -2.64
C PHE A 83 5.69 10.83 -4.13
N ASP A 84 6.81 11.08 -4.79
CA ASP A 84 6.82 11.33 -6.23
C ASP A 84 6.85 10.04 -7.05
N ASN A 85 7.17 8.93 -6.42
CA ASN A 85 7.22 7.65 -7.13
C ASN A 85 6.83 6.48 -6.24
N TYR A 86 6.53 5.35 -6.86
CA TYR A 86 6.12 4.14 -6.18
C TYR A 86 7.17 3.56 -5.26
N TYR A 87 8.40 3.57 -5.67
CA TYR A 87 9.45 2.88 -4.92
C TYR A 87 9.61 3.48 -3.54
N ASN A 88 9.61 4.79 -3.47
CA ASN A 88 9.73 5.46 -2.17
C ASN A 88 8.50 5.22 -1.32
N ALA A 89 7.33 5.21 -1.93
CA ALA A 89 6.09 4.95 -1.20
C ALA A 89 6.07 3.52 -0.64
N ILE A 90 6.44 2.54 -1.46
CA ILE A 90 6.46 1.15 -1.05
C ILE A 90 7.47 0.94 0.06
N GLU A 91 8.64 1.51 -0.07
CA GLU A 91 9.68 1.39 0.94
C GLU A 91 9.22 1.99 2.27
N TYR A 92 8.57 3.13 2.20
CA TYR A 92 8.03 3.80 3.38
C TYR A 92 6.97 2.94 4.06
N VAL A 93 6.02 2.40 3.29
CA VAL A 93 4.96 1.55 3.83
C VAL A 93 5.55 0.30 4.47
N GLU A 94 6.51 -0.32 3.81
CA GLU A 94 7.16 -1.51 4.36
C GLU A 94 7.80 -1.22 5.70
N LYS A 95 8.55 -0.13 5.77
CA LYS A 95 9.23 0.26 6.99
C LYS A 95 8.23 0.57 8.11
N ARG A 96 7.19 1.32 7.79
CA ARG A 96 6.18 1.68 8.80
C ARG A 96 5.39 0.46 9.25
N PHE A 97 5.14 -0.48 8.35
CA PHE A 97 4.45 -1.70 8.74
C PHE A 97 5.30 -2.54 9.69
N LYS A 98 6.58 -2.68 9.41
CA LYS A 98 7.48 -3.41 10.30
C LYS A 98 7.55 -2.77 11.67
N ASP A 99 7.59 -1.45 11.72
CA ASP A 99 7.58 -0.72 12.99
C ASP A 99 6.26 -0.91 13.73
N PHE A 100 5.16 -0.93 13.00
CA PHE A 100 3.83 -1.05 13.58
C PHE A 100 3.61 -2.40 14.25
N ILE A 101 4.10 -3.46 13.64
CA ILE A 101 3.89 -4.82 14.14
C ILE A 101 4.94 -5.26 15.16
N SER A 102 5.99 -4.51 15.34
CA SER A 102 7.05 -4.89 16.29
C SER A 102 6.72 -4.54 17.75
#